data_8aae57d4644fe776afd00a3eb4ebf40d
#
_entry.id   8aae57d4644fe776afd00a3eb4ebf40d
#
_cell.length_a   1.000
_cell.length_b   1.000
_cell.length_c   1.000
_cell.angle_alpha   90.00
_cell.angle_beta   90.00
_cell.angle_gamma   90.00
#
_symmetry.space_group_name_H-M   'P 1'
#
loop_
_entity.id
_entity.type
_entity.pdbx_description
1 polymer ?
#
loop_
_entity_poly.entity_id
_entity_poly.type
_entity_poly.pdbx_seq_one_letter_code
_entity_poly.pdbx_strand_id
1 'polypeptide(L)'
;MNSFLRYIVLTALVIFLAPVAAQGVPVAPKPFSFALMGDTPYHDGEVIDVERMLGEISGENVSFVVHVGDFKNGSSPCTDELFLQRRQLFNQSQHPFIFVPGDNDWTDCTRKSAGGYSATERLNKLRELFFSDDRTLGRKKIVLQRQSADPAFAIYRENTRWSQESVLFVALNVPGSNNNTGNSTGNEEEARARNVANAAWIKQSFALATQEKLAGVMFFIQADPMFEYGSTRQGLRSYWDFLYVLREETEKFAGQVTLAHGDTHFFRVDQPLRDLKKGGRLKNFTRVEVFGSPAVNWIRVHVDATTERVFRFEPGR
;
A
#
# COMPACT_ATOMS: atom_id res chain seq x y z
N MET A 1 3.22 -33.37 -88.36
CA MET A 1 2.17 -33.87 -87.47
C MET A 1 2.74 -33.82 -86.01
N ASN A 2 2.56 -32.71 -85.34
CA ASN A 2 3.10 -32.53 -83.98
C ASN A 2 1.94 -32.47 -83.00
N SER A 3 1.83 -33.44 -82.06
CA SER A 3 0.86 -33.54 -81.00
C SER A 3 1.36 -32.85 -79.80
N PHE A 4 0.74 -31.73 -79.39
CA PHE A 4 1.02 -31.01 -78.11
C PHE A 4 0.16 -31.63 -77.01
N LEU A 5 0.82 -32.27 -76.03
CA LEU A 5 0.21 -32.77 -74.81
C LEU A 5 0.15 -31.60 -73.82
N ARG A 6 -1.07 -31.13 -73.42
CA ARG A 6 -1.29 -30.10 -72.37
C ARG A 6 -1.41 -30.81 -71.03
N TYR A 7 -0.44 -30.58 -70.14
CA TYR A 7 -0.52 -30.97 -68.73
C TYR A 7 -1.36 -29.92 -67.96
N ILE A 8 -2.45 -30.33 -67.37
CA ILE A 8 -3.22 -29.54 -66.43
C ILE A 8 -2.62 -29.82 -65.03
N VAL A 9 -2.00 -28.80 -64.42
CA VAL A 9 -1.54 -28.86 -63.03
C VAL A 9 -2.68 -28.43 -62.15
N LEU A 10 -3.30 -29.36 -61.42
CA LEU A 10 -4.25 -29.04 -60.32
C LEU A 10 -3.47 -28.65 -59.06
N THR A 11 -3.52 -27.39 -58.73
CA THR A 11 -2.98 -26.88 -57.43
C THR A 11 -4.05 -27.10 -56.37
N ALA A 12 -3.83 -28.07 -55.46
CA ALA A 12 -4.71 -28.26 -54.31
C ALA A 12 -4.39 -27.18 -53.24
N LEU A 13 -5.35 -26.31 -52.96
CA LEU A 13 -5.27 -25.30 -51.90
C LEU A 13 -5.54 -25.99 -50.56
N VAL A 14 -4.53 -26.25 -49.77
CA VAL A 14 -4.68 -26.77 -48.38
C VAL A 14 -4.98 -25.61 -47.48
N ILE A 15 -6.20 -25.44 -47.03
CA ILE A 15 -6.60 -24.46 -46.01
C ILE A 15 -6.26 -25.01 -44.64
N PHE A 16 -5.20 -24.48 -44.03
CA PHE A 16 -4.88 -24.72 -42.63
C PHE A 16 -5.87 -23.93 -41.72
N LEU A 17 -6.86 -24.62 -41.19
CA LEU A 17 -7.66 -24.09 -40.07
C LEU A 17 -6.80 -24.12 -38.80
N ALA A 18 -6.28 -22.97 -38.39
CA ALA A 18 -5.66 -22.83 -37.08
C ALA A 18 -6.73 -23.05 -35.99
N PRO A 19 -6.45 -23.82 -34.93
CA PRO A 19 -7.39 -23.97 -33.82
C PRO A 19 -7.59 -22.63 -33.13
N VAL A 20 -8.82 -22.13 -33.12
CA VAL A 20 -9.25 -21.02 -32.28
C VAL A 20 -9.14 -21.50 -30.85
N ALA A 21 -8.12 -21.03 -30.11
CA ALA A 21 -8.02 -21.28 -28.69
C ALA A 21 -9.30 -20.71 -28.02
N ALA A 22 -10.11 -21.58 -27.42
CA ALA A 22 -11.26 -21.18 -26.64
C ALA A 22 -10.76 -20.28 -25.50
N GLN A 23 -11.01 -18.99 -25.59
CA GLN A 23 -10.81 -18.07 -24.48
C GLN A 23 -11.78 -18.47 -23.39
N GLY A 24 -11.24 -19.03 -22.28
CA GLY A 24 -12.05 -19.38 -21.12
C GLY A 24 -12.83 -18.14 -20.66
N VAL A 25 -14.11 -18.35 -20.31
CA VAL A 25 -14.95 -17.28 -19.76
C VAL A 25 -14.24 -16.72 -18.51
N PRO A 26 -13.96 -15.40 -18.44
CA PRO A 26 -13.33 -14.81 -17.27
C PRO A 26 -14.13 -15.15 -16.02
N VAL A 27 -13.50 -15.75 -15.02
CA VAL A 27 -14.14 -16.01 -13.72
C VAL A 27 -14.36 -14.66 -13.04
N ALA A 28 -15.60 -14.39 -12.64
CA ALA A 28 -15.94 -13.16 -11.91
C ALA A 28 -15.14 -13.09 -10.59
N PRO A 29 -14.62 -11.92 -10.21
CA PRO A 29 -13.90 -11.76 -8.96
C PRO A 29 -14.81 -12.08 -7.76
N LYS A 30 -14.23 -12.68 -6.73
CA LYS A 30 -14.96 -13.09 -5.51
C LYS A 30 -14.79 -12.02 -4.43
N PRO A 31 -15.88 -11.67 -3.72
CA PRO A 31 -15.77 -10.83 -2.54
C PRO A 31 -14.87 -11.45 -1.49
N PHE A 32 -14.08 -10.61 -0.80
CA PHE A 32 -13.23 -11.03 0.32
C PHE A 32 -13.13 -9.90 1.35
N SER A 33 -12.45 -10.17 2.47
CA SER A 33 -12.16 -9.18 3.50
C SER A 33 -10.70 -9.25 3.91
N PHE A 34 -10.18 -8.15 4.45
CA PHE A 34 -8.88 -8.11 5.11
C PHE A 34 -8.94 -7.22 6.36
N ALA A 35 -7.94 -7.35 7.25
CA ALA A 35 -7.82 -6.54 8.45
C ALA A 35 -6.85 -5.37 8.21
N LEU A 36 -7.24 -4.17 8.68
CA LEU A 36 -6.45 -2.95 8.59
C LEU A 36 -6.27 -2.36 9.98
N MET A 37 -5.05 -2.04 10.38
CA MET A 37 -4.67 -1.47 11.66
C MET A 37 -3.42 -0.59 11.53
N GLY A 38 -3.06 0.16 12.58
CA GLY A 38 -1.86 0.98 12.65
C GLY A 38 -1.75 1.69 13.99
N ASP A 39 -0.71 2.50 14.17
CA ASP A 39 -0.47 3.39 15.33
C ASP A 39 -0.59 2.66 16.68
N THR A 40 -0.09 1.42 16.74
CA THR A 40 -0.11 0.52 17.89
C THR A 40 0.88 -0.64 17.69
N PRO A 41 1.50 -1.22 18.76
CA PRO A 41 1.41 -0.86 20.17
C PRO A 41 2.40 0.26 20.56
N TYR A 42 2.00 1.20 21.41
CA TYR A 42 2.83 2.32 21.87
C TYR A 42 3.50 2.06 23.23
N HIS A 43 2.99 1.11 24.02
CA HIS A 43 3.55 0.69 25.30
C HIS A 43 3.26 -0.79 25.57
N ASP A 44 3.88 -1.35 26.62
CA ASP A 44 3.81 -2.80 26.92
C ASP A 44 2.37 -3.32 27.14
N GLY A 45 1.48 -2.51 27.71
CA GLY A 45 0.08 -2.87 27.87
C GLY A 45 -0.61 -3.09 26.53
N GLU A 46 -0.33 -2.23 25.55
CA GLU A 46 -0.89 -2.37 24.20
C GLU A 46 -0.28 -3.54 23.43
N VAL A 47 0.92 -4.02 23.77
CA VAL A 47 1.46 -5.25 23.18
C VAL A 47 0.52 -6.42 23.46
N ILE A 48 0.03 -6.54 24.71
CA ILE A 48 -0.92 -7.58 25.11
C ILE A 48 -2.25 -7.41 24.34
N ASP A 49 -2.71 -6.17 24.19
CA ASP A 49 -3.93 -5.89 23.44
C ASP A 49 -3.80 -6.24 21.95
N VAL A 50 -2.65 -5.93 21.34
CA VAL A 50 -2.35 -6.30 19.94
C VAL A 50 -2.24 -7.83 19.79
N GLU A 51 -1.60 -8.53 20.74
CA GLU A 51 -1.56 -10.01 20.73
C GLU A 51 -2.97 -10.61 20.77
N ARG A 52 -3.82 -10.09 21.65
CA ARG A 52 -5.23 -10.51 21.73
C ARG A 52 -5.97 -10.22 20.41
N MET A 53 -5.83 -9.01 19.87
CA MET A 53 -6.45 -8.60 18.60
C MET A 53 -5.98 -9.47 17.42
N LEU A 54 -4.70 -9.82 17.34
CA LEU A 54 -4.19 -10.75 16.32
C LEU A 54 -4.75 -12.17 16.52
N GLY A 55 -4.98 -12.57 17.76
CA GLY A 55 -5.69 -13.81 18.09
C GLY A 55 -7.14 -13.82 17.58
N GLU A 56 -7.87 -12.73 17.80
CA GLU A 56 -9.24 -12.53 17.29
C GLU A 56 -9.27 -12.55 15.75
N ILE A 57 -8.41 -11.76 15.10
CA ILE A 57 -8.28 -11.73 13.63
C ILE A 57 -7.94 -13.11 13.07
N SER A 58 -7.19 -13.96 13.82
CA SER A 58 -6.83 -15.30 13.38
C SER A 58 -8.04 -16.23 13.22
N GLY A 59 -9.13 -15.98 13.97
CA GLY A 59 -10.40 -16.69 13.85
C GLY A 59 -11.30 -16.18 12.71
N GLU A 60 -10.94 -15.07 12.10
CA GLU A 60 -11.75 -14.40 11.08
C GLU A 60 -11.38 -14.85 9.65
N ASN A 61 -12.39 -14.80 8.76
CA ASN A 61 -12.15 -15.07 7.34
C ASN A 61 -11.61 -13.81 6.65
N VAL A 62 -10.32 -13.52 6.86
CA VAL A 62 -9.61 -12.42 6.22
C VAL A 62 -8.44 -12.95 5.39
N SER A 63 -8.15 -12.29 4.26
CA SER A 63 -7.11 -12.71 3.33
C SER A 63 -5.71 -12.33 3.83
N PHE A 64 -5.58 -11.17 4.48
CA PHE A 64 -4.33 -10.62 5.00
C PHE A 64 -4.59 -9.55 6.06
N VAL A 65 -3.54 -9.11 6.72
CA VAL A 65 -3.53 -7.97 7.67
C VAL A 65 -2.60 -6.90 7.11
N VAL A 66 -2.99 -5.64 7.19
CA VAL A 66 -2.13 -4.48 6.90
C VAL A 66 -1.99 -3.63 8.15
N HIS A 67 -0.75 -3.30 8.51
CA HIS A 67 -0.40 -2.35 9.55
C HIS A 67 0.23 -1.11 8.90
N VAL A 68 -0.42 0.05 9.04
CA VAL A 68 -0.01 1.29 8.37
C VAL A 68 1.02 2.11 9.13
N GLY A 69 1.85 1.46 9.95
CA GLY A 69 2.98 2.12 10.60
C GLY A 69 2.78 2.42 12.07
N ASP A 70 3.83 2.94 12.67
CA ASP A 70 3.89 3.33 14.08
C ASP A 70 3.64 2.18 15.05
N PHE A 71 4.58 1.23 15.07
CA PHE A 71 4.56 0.10 16.01
C PHE A 71 5.13 0.45 17.40
N LYS A 72 5.44 1.70 17.66
CA LYS A 72 5.94 2.23 18.92
C LYS A 72 5.60 3.71 19.05
N ASN A 73 5.60 4.20 20.28
CA ASN A 73 5.45 5.62 20.57
C ASN A 73 6.65 6.44 20.06
N GLY A 74 6.42 7.68 19.63
CA GLY A 74 7.45 8.58 19.11
C GLY A 74 8.58 8.94 20.09
N SER A 75 8.42 8.66 21.39
CA SER A 75 9.45 8.83 22.42
C SER A 75 10.07 7.52 22.91
N SER A 76 9.56 6.36 22.49
CA SER A 76 10.16 5.07 22.84
C SER A 76 11.48 4.86 22.10
N PRO A 77 12.53 4.27 22.74
CA PRO A 77 13.82 4.04 22.11
C PRO A 77 13.71 3.19 20.83
N CYS A 78 14.39 3.61 19.77
CA CYS A 78 14.45 2.88 18.50
C CYS A 78 15.56 1.83 18.49
N THR A 79 15.60 0.94 19.49
CA THR A 79 16.64 -0.07 19.58
C THR A 79 16.37 -1.24 18.62
N ASP A 80 17.42 -1.96 18.26
CA ASP A 80 17.32 -3.18 17.44
C ASP A 80 16.46 -4.23 18.15
N GLU A 81 16.54 -4.34 19.46
CA GLU A 81 15.76 -5.26 20.29
C GLU A 81 14.26 -4.98 20.17
N LEU A 82 13.86 -3.70 20.24
CA LEU A 82 12.46 -3.32 20.09
C LEU A 82 11.96 -3.66 18.68
N PHE A 83 12.73 -3.38 17.64
CA PHE A 83 12.36 -3.71 16.26
C PHE A 83 12.21 -5.22 16.08
N LEU A 84 13.11 -6.02 16.64
CA LEU A 84 13.01 -7.48 16.62
C LEU A 84 11.77 -7.99 17.36
N GLN A 85 11.43 -7.42 18.53
CA GLN A 85 10.23 -7.74 19.28
C GLN A 85 8.97 -7.43 18.46
N ARG A 86 8.89 -6.28 17.81
CA ARG A 86 7.75 -5.91 16.96
C ARG A 86 7.62 -6.81 15.73
N ARG A 87 8.74 -7.14 15.11
CA ARG A 87 8.76 -8.14 14.03
C ARG A 87 8.26 -9.51 14.49
N GLN A 88 8.65 -9.95 15.69
CA GLN A 88 8.17 -11.20 16.27
C GLN A 88 6.66 -11.15 16.53
N LEU A 89 6.16 -10.04 17.08
CA LEU A 89 4.74 -9.79 17.31
C LEU A 89 3.94 -9.93 16.01
N PHE A 90 4.36 -9.26 14.93
CA PHE A 90 3.68 -9.32 13.63
C PHE A 90 3.74 -10.71 12.99
N ASN A 91 4.80 -11.46 13.25
CA ASN A 91 4.91 -12.85 12.80
C ASN A 91 4.02 -13.83 13.57
N GLN A 92 3.35 -13.42 14.64
CA GLN A 92 2.32 -14.24 15.32
C GLN A 92 1.02 -14.31 14.51
N SER A 93 0.75 -13.32 13.65
CA SER A 93 -0.43 -13.33 12.76
C SER A 93 -0.53 -14.64 11.99
N GLN A 94 -1.69 -15.28 12.01
CA GLN A 94 -1.93 -16.49 11.21
C GLN A 94 -2.11 -16.19 9.72
N HIS A 95 -2.44 -14.93 9.40
CA HIS A 95 -2.61 -14.42 8.03
C HIS A 95 -1.33 -13.75 7.52
N PRO A 96 -1.16 -13.59 6.20
CA PRO A 96 -0.13 -12.72 5.64
C PRO A 96 -0.21 -11.33 6.28
N PHE A 97 0.93 -10.79 6.72
CA PHE A 97 0.96 -9.52 7.44
C PHE A 97 1.87 -8.53 6.68
N ILE A 98 1.27 -7.45 6.20
CA ILE A 98 1.94 -6.38 5.46
C ILE A 98 2.19 -5.22 6.43
N PHE A 99 3.41 -4.73 6.48
CA PHE A 99 3.81 -3.59 7.30
C PHE A 99 4.21 -2.42 6.41
N VAL A 100 3.79 -1.21 6.81
CA VAL A 100 4.19 0.06 6.20
C VAL A 100 4.95 0.86 7.25
N PRO A 101 6.13 1.44 6.98
CA PRO A 101 6.86 2.22 7.97
C PRO A 101 6.14 3.53 8.31
N GLY A 102 6.06 3.83 9.63
CA GLY A 102 5.59 5.11 10.12
C GLY A 102 6.74 6.02 10.59
N ASP A 103 6.44 7.25 10.99
CA ASP A 103 7.45 8.21 11.43
C ASP A 103 8.07 7.82 12.77
N ASN A 104 7.27 7.30 13.71
CA ASN A 104 7.78 6.79 14.97
C ASN A 104 8.77 5.64 14.80
N ASP A 105 8.69 4.93 13.68
CA ASP A 105 9.50 3.75 13.41
C ASP A 105 10.90 4.12 12.91
N TRP A 106 11.11 5.35 12.38
CA TRP A 106 12.41 5.74 11.85
C TRP A 106 12.71 7.25 11.90
N THR A 107 11.85 8.17 11.43
CA THR A 107 12.16 9.62 11.40
C THR A 107 12.32 10.19 12.80
N ASP A 108 11.40 9.82 13.69
CA ASP A 108 11.35 10.29 15.08
C ASP A 108 12.43 9.66 15.98
N CYS A 109 13.13 8.66 15.49
CA CYS A 109 14.28 8.07 16.16
C CYS A 109 15.42 9.07 16.39
N THR A 110 15.41 10.21 15.69
CA THR A 110 16.34 11.34 15.91
C THR A 110 16.08 12.08 17.22
N ARG A 111 14.88 11.93 17.82
CA ARG A 111 14.56 12.54 19.12
C ARG A 111 15.44 11.95 20.21
N LYS A 112 15.91 12.80 21.15
CA LYS A 112 16.71 12.35 22.30
C LYS A 112 16.00 11.28 23.13
N SER A 113 14.69 11.43 23.34
CA SER A 113 13.85 10.45 24.03
C SER A 113 13.79 9.11 23.32
N ALA A 114 13.89 9.11 21.99
CA ALA A 114 13.88 7.90 21.16
C ALA A 114 15.29 7.30 20.94
N GLY A 115 16.31 7.87 21.58
CA GLY A 115 17.70 7.39 21.55
C GLY A 115 18.63 8.21 20.67
N GLY A 116 18.15 9.21 19.91
CA GLY A 116 18.97 10.10 19.09
C GLY A 116 19.68 9.42 17.92
N TYR A 117 19.04 8.43 17.33
CA TYR A 117 19.57 7.68 16.17
C TYR A 117 19.49 8.49 14.87
N SER A 118 20.26 8.10 13.88
CA SER A 118 20.06 8.60 12.51
C SER A 118 18.79 8.01 11.91
N ALA A 119 17.88 8.85 11.38
CA ALA A 119 16.65 8.42 10.74
C ALA A 119 16.92 7.43 9.59
N THR A 120 17.89 7.75 8.72
CA THR A 120 18.22 6.91 7.56
C THR A 120 18.88 5.58 7.98
N GLU A 121 19.62 5.57 9.07
CA GLU A 121 20.17 4.33 9.62
C GLU A 121 19.02 3.44 10.16
N ARG A 122 18.06 4.01 10.90
CA ARG A 122 16.89 3.26 11.38
C ARG A 122 16.01 2.76 10.23
N LEU A 123 15.80 3.55 9.19
CA LEU A 123 15.10 3.09 7.99
C LEU A 123 15.83 1.90 7.33
N ASN A 124 17.16 1.94 7.25
CA ASN A 124 17.92 0.80 6.75
C ASN A 124 17.81 -0.44 7.64
N LYS A 125 17.74 -0.25 8.97
CA LYS A 125 17.48 -1.35 9.91
C LYS A 125 16.07 -1.94 9.71
N LEU A 126 15.04 -1.11 9.48
CA LEU A 126 13.71 -1.59 9.11
C LEU A 126 13.74 -2.40 7.81
N ARG A 127 14.46 -1.92 6.79
CA ARG A 127 14.62 -2.63 5.51
C ARG A 127 15.27 -3.99 5.68
N GLU A 128 16.29 -4.08 6.57
CA GLU A 128 16.96 -5.34 6.91
C GLU A 128 15.98 -6.31 7.60
N LEU A 129 15.24 -5.84 8.60
CA LEU A 129 14.45 -6.70 9.48
C LEU A 129 13.06 -7.06 8.88
N PHE A 130 12.34 -6.09 8.30
CA PHE A 130 10.96 -6.27 7.89
C PHE A 130 10.80 -6.51 6.39
N PHE A 131 11.81 -6.16 5.59
CA PHE A 131 11.77 -6.19 4.13
C PHE A 131 12.96 -6.95 3.51
N SER A 132 13.42 -8.01 4.19
CA SER A 132 14.59 -8.80 3.78
C SER A 132 14.38 -9.60 2.49
N ASP A 133 13.13 -10.03 2.24
CA ASP A 133 12.72 -10.78 1.05
C ASP A 133 11.39 -10.28 0.48
N ASP A 134 10.89 -10.84 -0.58
CA ASP A 134 9.65 -10.42 -1.27
C ASP A 134 8.35 -10.96 -0.62
N ARG A 135 8.46 -11.60 0.54
CA ARG A 135 7.31 -12.19 1.24
C ARG A 135 6.81 -11.28 2.37
N THR A 136 5.54 -11.41 2.69
CA THR A 136 4.92 -10.76 3.85
C THR A 136 5.46 -11.32 5.17
N LEU A 137 5.24 -10.61 6.26
CA LEU A 137 5.30 -11.16 7.61
C LEU A 137 4.09 -12.08 7.87
N GLY A 138 3.92 -12.56 9.11
CA GLY A 138 2.87 -13.51 9.48
C GLY A 138 3.27 -14.96 9.21
N ARG A 139 2.44 -15.92 9.61
CA ARG A 139 2.69 -17.36 9.42
C ARG A 139 2.40 -17.80 7.99
N LYS A 140 1.27 -17.38 7.42
CA LYS A 140 1.01 -17.52 5.99
C LYS A 140 1.72 -16.40 5.25
N LYS A 141 2.19 -16.69 4.04
CA LYS A 141 2.98 -15.75 3.24
C LYS A 141 2.35 -15.57 1.86
N ILE A 142 2.33 -14.35 1.40
CA ILE A 142 2.14 -14.02 -0.03
C ILE A 142 3.38 -13.30 -0.55
N VAL A 143 3.61 -13.39 -1.84
CA VAL A 143 4.69 -12.68 -2.54
C VAL A 143 4.19 -11.29 -2.92
N LEU A 144 5.01 -10.28 -2.65
CA LEU A 144 4.73 -8.88 -3.00
C LEU A 144 5.68 -8.45 -4.12
N GLN A 145 5.16 -7.75 -5.11
CA GLN A 145 6.02 -7.05 -6.05
C GLN A 145 6.63 -5.84 -5.37
N ARG A 146 7.97 -5.70 -5.42
CA ARG A 146 8.70 -4.60 -4.80
C ARG A 146 9.16 -3.59 -5.84
N GLN A 147 9.16 -2.32 -5.46
CA GLN A 147 9.75 -1.26 -6.28
C GLN A 147 11.26 -1.49 -6.45
N SER A 148 11.93 -2.03 -5.45
CA SER A 148 13.36 -2.34 -5.47
C SER A 148 13.78 -3.40 -6.50
N ALA A 149 12.84 -4.06 -7.18
CA ALA A 149 13.13 -4.90 -8.34
C ALA A 149 13.59 -4.07 -9.56
N ASP A 150 13.23 -2.78 -9.60
CA ASP A 150 13.77 -1.83 -10.56
C ASP A 150 15.12 -1.29 -10.05
N PRO A 151 16.24 -1.47 -10.79
CA PRO A 151 17.56 -0.97 -10.36
C PRO A 151 17.60 0.52 -10.05
N ALA A 152 16.77 1.35 -10.70
CA ALA A 152 16.67 2.77 -10.42
C ALA A 152 16.12 3.08 -9.00
N PHE A 153 15.41 2.12 -8.40
CA PHE A 153 14.77 2.23 -7.09
C PHE A 153 15.19 1.13 -6.11
N ALA A 154 16.36 0.56 -6.28
CA ALA A 154 16.84 -0.65 -5.57
C ALA A 154 16.81 -0.55 -4.04
N ILE A 155 16.85 0.65 -3.45
CA ILE A 155 16.84 0.85 -1.99
C ILE A 155 15.43 0.83 -1.38
N TYR A 156 14.36 1.06 -2.17
CA TYR A 156 12.98 1.20 -1.67
C TYR A 156 12.28 -0.16 -1.56
N ARG A 157 12.78 -1.00 -0.66
CA ARG A 157 12.26 -2.37 -0.42
C ARG A 157 10.90 -2.37 0.24
N GLU A 158 10.59 -1.33 0.99
CA GLU A 158 9.32 -1.12 1.69
C GLU A 158 8.16 -0.75 0.77
N ASN A 159 8.43 -0.21 -0.40
CA ASN A 159 7.41 0.08 -1.41
C ASN A 159 7.03 -1.21 -2.13
N THR A 160 5.81 -1.67 -1.90
CA THR A 160 5.33 -2.96 -2.39
C THR A 160 3.94 -2.85 -3.02
N ARG A 161 3.55 -3.83 -3.82
CA ARG A 161 2.18 -3.99 -4.33
C ARG A 161 1.83 -5.45 -4.59
N TRP A 162 0.55 -5.74 -4.58
CA TRP A 162 -0.01 -7.05 -4.95
C TRP A 162 -1.43 -6.89 -5.47
N SER A 163 -1.89 -7.83 -6.26
CA SER A 163 -3.28 -7.86 -6.77
C SER A 163 -4.04 -9.02 -6.14
N GLN A 164 -5.30 -8.79 -5.83
CA GLN A 164 -6.26 -9.83 -5.44
C GLN A 164 -7.66 -9.46 -5.93
N GLU A 165 -8.35 -10.41 -6.59
CA GLU A 165 -9.77 -10.32 -7.00
C GLU A 165 -10.09 -8.99 -7.71
N SER A 166 -9.32 -8.63 -8.73
CA SER A 166 -9.46 -7.39 -9.53
C SER A 166 -9.23 -6.08 -8.77
N VAL A 167 -8.48 -6.12 -7.67
CA VAL A 167 -8.05 -4.93 -6.92
C VAL A 167 -6.53 -4.94 -6.75
N LEU A 168 -5.90 -3.78 -6.94
CA LEU A 168 -4.48 -3.56 -6.69
C LEU A 168 -4.30 -2.90 -5.31
N PHE A 169 -3.41 -3.44 -4.51
CA PHE A 169 -2.99 -2.91 -3.21
C PHE A 169 -1.56 -2.40 -3.30
N VAL A 170 -1.28 -1.22 -2.76
CA VAL A 170 0.01 -0.52 -2.91
C VAL A 170 0.44 0.06 -1.58
N ALA A 171 1.55 -0.40 -1.04
CA ALA A 171 2.18 0.16 0.16
C ALA A 171 3.32 1.11 -0.22
N LEU A 172 3.40 2.25 0.48
CA LEU A 172 4.36 3.32 0.23
C LEU A 172 4.89 3.87 1.56
N ASN A 173 6.19 4.12 1.63
CA ASN A 173 6.80 4.84 2.74
C ASN A 173 6.53 6.35 2.58
N VAL A 174 5.47 6.81 3.22
CA VAL A 174 5.13 8.24 3.39
C VAL A 174 4.85 8.45 4.88
N PRO A 175 5.87 8.80 5.67
CA PRO A 175 5.76 8.92 7.13
C PRO A 175 5.18 10.27 7.55
N GLY A 176 4.64 10.34 8.75
CA GLY A 176 4.34 11.58 9.46
C GLY A 176 5.57 12.47 9.63
N SER A 177 5.59 13.29 10.68
CA SER A 177 6.72 14.19 11.00
C SER A 177 7.21 14.98 9.79
N ASN A 178 6.27 15.59 9.05
CA ASN A 178 6.52 16.37 7.84
C ASN A 178 7.28 15.59 6.76
N ASN A 179 7.01 14.28 6.62
CA ASN A 179 7.64 13.46 5.59
C ASN A 179 9.19 13.50 5.64
N ASN A 180 9.76 13.54 6.87
CA ASN A 180 11.20 13.70 7.13
C ASN A 180 11.80 15.04 6.62
N THR A 181 11.00 16.10 6.50
CA THR A 181 11.46 17.43 6.04
C THR A 181 11.28 18.51 7.11
N GLY A 182 11.95 19.67 6.94
CA GLY A 182 11.62 20.89 7.67
C GLY A 182 12.02 20.98 9.13
N ASN A 183 12.71 19.99 9.68
CA ASN A 183 13.22 19.97 11.05
C ASN A 183 14.75 20.04 11.07
N SER A 184 15.35 20.45 12.20
CA SER A 184 16.80 20.40 12.40
C SER A 184 17.40 19.00 12.25
N THR A 185 16.57 17.96 12.33
CA THR A 185 16.92 16.54 12.19
C THR A 185 16.38 15.91 10.92
N GLY A 186 15.54 16.63 10.14
CA GLY A 186 15.02 16.17 8.86
C GLY A 186 16.10 16.05 7.79
N ASN A 187 15.87 15.23 6.81
CA ASN A 187 16.76 15.03 5.67
C ASN A 187 16.00 15.30 4.35
N GLU A 188 16.14 16.54 3.86
CA GLU A 188 15.51 17.02 2.64
C GLU A 188 15.92 16.22 1.39
N GLU A 189 17.16 15.73 1.34
CA GLU A 189 17.67 14.96 0.22
C GLU A 189 17.02 13.56 0.19
N GLU A 190 16.96 12.89 1.33
CA GLU A 190 16.27 11.60 1.48
C GLU A 190 14.80 11.74 1.09
N ALA A 191 14.10 12.72 1.68
CA ALA A 191 12.68 12.95 1.43
C ALA A 191 12.38 13.23 -0.06
N ARG A 192 13.22 14.04 -0.72
CA ARG A 192 13.09 14.33 -2.15
C ARG A 192 13.31 13.06 -2.99
N ALA A 193 14.34 12.28 -2.70
CA ALA A 193 14.63 11.04 -3.43
C ALA A 193 13.50 10.02 -3.26
N ARG A 194 12.98 9.87 -2.03
CA ARG A 194 11.84 8.99 -1.73
C ARG A 194 10.54 9.47 -2.40
N ASN A 195 10.27 10.77 -2.43
CA ASN A 195 9.12 11.33 -3.14
C ASN A 195 9.17 11.03 -4.65
N VAL A 196 10.34 11.10 -5.28
CA VAL A 196 10.51 10.68 -6.69
C VAL A 196 10.19 9.21 -6.87
N ALA A 197 10.68 8.35 -5.99
CA ALA A 197 10.40 6.91 -6.04
C ALA A 197 8.91 6.63 -5.82
N ASN A 198 8.29 7.24 -4.80
CA ASN A 198 6.87 7.10 -4.52
C ASN A 198 5.99 7.55 -5.70
N ALA A 199 6.30 8.71 -6.31
CA ALA A 199 5.59 9.21 -7.47
C ALA A 199 5.68 8.25 -8.67
N ALA A 200 6.85 7.67 -8.91
CA ALA A 200 7.04 6.67 -9.96
C ALA A 200 6.20 5.41 -9.66
N TRP A 201 6.20 4.92 -8.40
CA TRP A 201 5.46 3.73 -8.02
C TRP A 201 3.95 3.91 -8.11
N ILE A 202 3.43 5.09 -7.71
CA ILE A 202 2.01 5.45 -7.88
C ILE A 202 1.63 5.40 -9.35
N LYS A 203 2.36 6.09 -10.24
CA LYS A 203 2.09 6.12 -11.68
C LYS A 203 2.13 4.72 -12.31
N GLN A 204 3.14 3.93 -11.98
CA GLN A 204 3.27 2.54 -12.45
C GLN A 204 2.11 1.67 -11.96
N SER A 205 1.63 1.90 -10.74
CA SER A 205 0.52 1.15 -10.16
C SER A 205 -0.81 1.49 -10.82
N PHE A 206 -1.09 2.75 -11.10
CA PHE A 206 -2.27 3.15 -11.87
C PHE A 206 -2.22 2.66 -13.33
N ALA A 207 -1.03 2.72 -13.97
CA ALA A 207 -0.85 2.18 -15.32
C ALA A 207 -1.16 0.68 -15.37
N LEU A 208 -0.65 -0.09 -14.39
CA LEU A 208 -0.95 -1.52 -14.25
C LEU A 208 -2.46 -1.75 -14.05
N ALA A 209 -3.08 -1.03 -13.10
CA ALA A 209 -4.50 -1.17 -12.81
C ALA A 209 -5.38 -0.84 -14.03
N THR A 210 -4.99 0.15 -14.82
CA THR A 210 -5.68 0.52 -16.06
C THR A 210 -5.51 -0.55 -17.14
N GLN A 211 -4.28 -1.04 -17.33
CA GLN A 211 -3.97 -2.09 -18.30
C GLN A 211 -4.73 -3.37 -18.00
N GLU A 212 -4.80 -3.77 -16.73
CA GLU A 212 -5.49 -4.98 -16.28
C GLU A 212 -6.99 -4.76 -16.04
N LYS A 213 -7.50 -3.55 -16.25
CA LYS A 213 -8.91 -3.16 -16.05
C LYS A 213 -9.41 -3.49 -14.65
N LEU A 214 -8.58 -3.22 -13.64
CA LEU A 214 -8.92 -3.48 -12.25
C LEU A 214 -10.04 -2.53 -11.77
N ALA A 215 -10.90 -3.04 -10.88
CA ALA A 215 -12.03 -2.30 -10.33
C ALA A 215 -11.61 -1.23 -9.30
N GLY A 216 -10.47 -1.44 -8.64
CA GLY A 216 -9.99 -0.50 -7.63
C GLY A 216 -8.50 -0.58 -7.36
N VAL A 217 -7.99 0.51 -6.76
CA VAL A 217 -6.63 0.61 -6.22
C VAL A 217 -6.72 1.11 -4.78
N MET A 218 -6.03 0.43 -3.86
CA MET A 218 -5.93 0.87 -2.47
C MET A 218 -4.49 1.11 -2.08
N PHE A 219 -4.21 2.34 -1.64
CA PHE A 219 -2.91 2.77 -1.16
C PHE A 219 -2.85 2.69 0.37
N PHE A 220 -1.68 2.33 0.90
CA PHE A 220 -1.38 2.31 2.33
C PHE A 220 -0.15 3.18 2.59
N ILE A 221 -0.29 4.17 3.47
CA ILE A 221 0.78 5.03 3.98
C ILE A 221 0.60 5.18 5.49
N GLN A 222 1.54 5.82 6.19
CA GLN A 222 1.32 6.11 7.61
C GLN A 222 0.80 7.54 7.80
N ALA A 223 1.40 8.54 7.18
CA ALA A 223 1.08 9.95 7.42
C ALA A 223 -0.38 10.32 7.15
N ASP A 224 -0.98 11.18 7.98
CA ASP A 224 -2.08 12.03 7.52
C ASP A 224 -1.53 13.10 6.58
N PRO A 225 -1.81 13.04 5.26
CA PRO A 225 -1.30 14.04 4.33
C PRO A 225 -2.06 15.37 4.40
N MET A 226 -2.88 15.57 5.43
CA MET A 226 -3.55 16.82 5.78
C MET A 226 -4.45 17.40 4.67
N PHE A 227 -5.32 16.59 4.11
CA PHE A 227 -6.25 16.98 3.04
C PHE A 227 -7.06 18.24 3.34
N GLU A 228 -7.35 18.52 4.63
CA GLU A 228 -8.22 19.60 5.08
C GLU A 228 -7.58 20.98 4.96
N TYR A 229 -6.25 21.06 4.97
CA TYR A 229 -5.56 22.34 5.15
C TYR A 229 -5.20 23.06 3.86
N GLY A 230 -5.36 22.46 2.67
CA GLY A 230 -5.02 23.13 1.40
C GLY A 230 -3.54 23.57 1.33
N SER A 231 -3.16 24.28 0.29
CA SER A 231 -1.77 24.59 -0.06
C SER A 231 -1.04 25.64 0.80
N THR A 232 -1.64 26.17 1.85
CA THR A 232 -1.14 27.38 2.52
C THR A 232 -0.30 27.16 3.78
N ARG A 233 -0.29 25.96 4.37
CA ARG A 233 0.53 25.66 5.56
C ARG A 233 1.89 25.06 5.18
N GLN A 234 2.95 25.45 5.91
CA GLN A 234 4.33 25.02 5.66
C GLN A 234 4.52 23.50 5.78
N GLY A 235 3.81 22.81 6.68
CA GLY A 235 3.83 21.36 6.82
C GLY A 235 3.22 20.59 5.63
N LEU A 236 2.35 21.23 4.86
CA LEU A 236 1.69 20.64 3.69
C LEU A 236 2.61 20.49 2.48
N ARG A 237 3.65 21.31 2.38
CA ARG A 237 4.63 21.22 1.28
C ARG A 237 5.31 19.85 1.26
N SER A 238 5.45 19.23 2.43
CA SER A 238 6.08 17.93 2.60
C SER A 238 5.33 16.77 1.92
N TYR A 239 4.00 16.91 1.77
CA TYR A 239 3.14 15.90 1.14
C TYR A 239 2.60 16.32 -0.24
N TRP A 240 2.99 17.51 -0.72
CA TRP A 240 2.45 18.06 -1.96
C TRP A 240 2.69 17.16 -3.16
N ASP A 241 3.91 16.67 -3.34
CA ASP A 241 4.26 15.81 -4.47
C ASP A 241 3.44 14.51 -4.46
N PHE A 242 3.28 13.92 -3.28
CA PHE A 242 2.44 12.74 -3.09
C PHE A 242 0.97 13.02 -3.44
N LEU A 243 0.38 14.06 -2.85
CA LEU A 243 -1.02 14.42 -3.08
C LEU A 243 -1.28 14.85 -4.53
N TYR A 244 -0.33 15.52 -5.16
CA TYR A 244 -0.43 15.94 -6.54
C TYR A 244 -0.52 14.73 -7.47
N VAL A 245 0.42 13.79 -7.35
CA VAL A 245 0.45 12.59 -8.19
C VAL A 245 -0.76 11.69 -7.91
N LEU A 246 -1.11 11.49 -6.65
CA LEU A 246 -2.30 10.70 -6.28
C LEU A 246 -3.57 11.27 -6.93
N ARG A 247 -3.76 12.59 -6.88
CA ARG A 247 -4.90 13.27 -7.48
C ARG A 247 -4.92 13.13 -9.00
N GLU A 248 -3.82 13.46 -9.67
CA GLU A 248 -3.69 13.41 -11.12
C GLU A 248 -4.04 12.01 -11.67
N GLU A 249 -3.56 10.97 -11.01
CA GLU A 249 -3.83 9.60 -11.44
C GLU A 249 -5.24 9.14 -11.05
N THR A 250 -5.75 9.56 -9.89
CA THR A 250 -7.15 9.27 -9.47
C THR A 250 -8.16 9.89 -10.43
N GLU A 251 -7.92 11.12 -10.92
CA GLU A 251 -8.78 11.79 -11.91
C GLU A 251 -8.88 11.02 -13.23
N LYS A 252 -7.83 10.30 -13.62
CA LYS A 252 -7.74 9.54 -14.88
C LYS A 252 -8.29 8.12 -14.73
N PHE A 253 -8.27 7.57 -13.53
CA PHE A 253 -8.64 6.19 -13.27
C PHE A 253 -10.16 6.03 -13.18
N ALA A 254 -10.71 5.05 -13.92
CA ALA A 254 -12.14 4.82 -13.96
C ALA A 254 -12.68 4.09 -12.71
N GLY A 255 -11.82 3.32 -12.01
CA GLY A 255 -12.19 2.53 -10.83
C GLY A 255 -12.15 3.34 -9.53
N GLN A 256 -12.41 2.65 -8.42
CA GLN A 256 -12.38 3.23 -7.09
C GLN A 256 -10.93 3.34 -6.57
N VAL A 257 -10.62 4.44 -5.91
CA VAL A 257 -9.33 4.67 -5.25
C VAL A 257 -9.55 4.87 -3.77
N THR A 258 -8.79 4.15 -2.96
CA THR A 258 -8.79 4.35 -1.50
C THR A 258 -7.38 4.65 -1.02
N LEU A 259 -7.25 5.59 -0.09
CA LEU A 259 -6.06 5.80 0.71
C LEU A 259 -6.35 5.41 2.15
N ALA A 260 -5.60 4.42 2.66
CA ALA A 260 -5.57 4.08 4.08
C ALA A 260 -4.35 4.71 4.75
N HIS A 261 -4.55 5.34 5.91
CA HIS A 261 -3.46 5.94 6.69
C HIS A 261 -3.73 5.91 8.19
N GLY A 262 -2.76 6.29 9.00
CA GLY A 262 -2.81 6.46 10.44
C GLY A 262 -2.49 7.90 10.87
N ASP A 263 -1.54 8.04 11.81
CA ASP A 263 -0.90 9.26 12.28
C ASP A 263 -1.72 10.08 13.32
N THR A 264 -3.02 10.32 13.07
CA THR A 264 -3.83 11.12 14.01
C THR A 264 -4.71 10.28 14.94
N HIS A 265 -4.71 8.95 14.79
CA HIS A 265 -5.41 7.96 15.63
C HIS A 265 -6.94 8.08 15.63
N PHE A 266 -7.51 8.67 14.58
CA PHE A 266 -8.93 8.98 14.53
C PHE A 266 -9.62 8.18 13.44
N PHE A 267 -10.31 7.10 13.82
CA PHE A 267 -11.05 6.33 12.82
C PHE A 267 -12.05 7.23 12.09
N ARG A 268 -11.87 7.33 10.78
CA ARG A 268 -12.80 8.05 9.89
C ARG A 268 -12.78 7.48 8.48
N VAL A 269 -13.91 7.65 7.80
CA VAL A 269 -14.06 7.31 6.39
C VAL A 269 -14.74 8.48 5.71
N ASP A 270 -14.07 9.12 4.75
CA ASP A 270 -14.60 10.29 4.04
C ASP A 270 -14.00 10.43 2.63
N GLN A 271 -14.35 11.51 1.92
CA GLN A 271 -13.89 11.82 0.57
C GLN A 271 -13.20 13.20 0.53
N PRO A 272 -12.00 13.37 1.08
CA PRO A 272 -11.38 14.69 1.23
C PRO A 272 -10.72 15.21 -0.06
N LEU A 273 -10.34 14.36 -1.02
CA LEU A 273 -9.54 14.74 -2.19
C LEU A 273 -10.36 15.61 -3.15
N ARG A 274 -9.86 16.83 -3.43
CA ARG A 274 -10.55 17.82 -4.26
C ARG A 274 -10.29 17.60 -5.76
N ASP A 275 -11.33 17.75 -6.56
CA ASP A 275 -11.25 17.92 -8.00
C ASP A 275 -10.90 19.40 -8.30
N LEU A 276 -9.67 19.66 -8.72
CA LEU A 276 -9.22 21.01 -9.00
C LEU A 276 -9.71 21.56 -10.37
N LYS A 277 -10.18 20.68 -11.26
CA LYS A 277 -10.65 21.06 -12.60
C LYS A 277 -12.14 21.40 -12.61
N LYS A 278 -12.94 20.56 -11.92
CA LYS A 278 -14.40 20.69 -11.90
C LYS A 278 -14.94 21.35 -10.65
N GLY A 279 -14.09 21.47 -9.62
CA GLY A 279 -14.53 21.86 -8.27
C GLY A 279 -15.21 20.69 -7.54
N GLY A 280 -15.33 20.82 -6.21
CA GLY A 280 -15.89 19.75 -5.37
C GLY A 280 -14.88 18.67 -5.01
N ARG A 281 -15.34 17.42 -4.84
CA ARG A 281 -14.55 16.27 -4.41
C ARG A 281 -14.55 15.18 -5.48
N LEU A 282 -13.45 14.44 -5.58
CA LEU A 282 -13.36 13.26 -6.45
C LEU A 282 -14.24 12.14 -5.89
N LYS A 283 -15.30 11.80 -6.61
CA LYS A 283 -16.30 10.80 -6.17
C LYS A 283 -15.76 9.38 -6.11
N ASN A 284 -14.73 9.09 -6.89
CA ASN A 284 -14.07 7.79 -6.92
C ASN A 284 -12.92 7.67 -5.91
N PHE A 285 -12.71 8.66 -5.03
CA PHE A 285 -11.70 8.63 -3.99
C PHE A 285 -12.34 8.50 -2.60
N THR A 286 -11.76 7.64 -1.76
CA THR A 286 -12.11 7.49 -0.34
C THR A 286 -10.83 7.48 0.49
N ARG A 287 -10.84 8.22 1.63
CA ARG A 287 -9.86 8.06 2.70
C ARG A 287 -10.43 7.15 3.78
N VAL A 288 -9.61 6.26 4.32
CA VAL A 288 -9.84 5.59 5.58
C VAL A 288 -8.65 5.82 6.50
N GLU A 289 -8.90 6.33 7.69
CA GLU A 289 -7.91 6.47 8.74
C GLU A 289 -8.15 5.42 9.81
N VAL A 290 -7.08 4.77 10.28
CA VAL A 290 -7.17 3.71 11.28
C VAL A 290 -7.34 4.26 12.70
N PHE A 291 -7.75 3.39 13.60
CA PHE A 291 -7.57 3.62 15.04
C PHE A 291 -6.08 3.64 15.38
N GLY A 292 -5.73 4.24 16.50
CA GLY A 292 -4.39 4.23 17.06
C GLY A 292 -4.44 4.36 18.57
N SER A 293 -3.30 4.24 19.24
CA SER A 293 -3.16 4.36 20.68
C SER A 293 -3.90 5.58 21.24
N PRO A 294 -4.68 5.47 22.34
CA PRO A 294 -4.86 4.26 23.16
C PRO A 294 -5.99 3.32 22.69
N ALA A 295 -6.66 3.62 21.57
CA ALA A 295 -7.74 2.81 21.04
C ALA A 295 -7.19 1.68 20.14
N VAL A 296 -6.67 0.62 20.77
CA VAL A 296 -6.18 -0.56 20.04
C VAL A 296 -7.37 -1.28 19.39
N ASN A 297 -7.55 -1.07 18.11
CA ASN A 297 -8.62 -1.69 17.34
C ASN A 297 -8.18 -1.88 15.87
N TRP A 298 -8.94 -2.66 15.12
CA TRP A 298 -8.74 -2.89 13.71
C TRP A 298 -10.00 -2.56 12.90
N ILE A 299 -9.85 -2.47 11.60
CA ILE A 299 -10.93 -2.24 10.65
C ILE A 299 -11.03 -3.47 9.76
N ARG A 300 -12.24 -4.02 9.64
CA ARG A 300 -12.55 -4.98 8.60
C ARG A 300 -12.82 -4.23 7.31
N VAL A 301 -12.02 -4.47 6.31
CA VAL A 301 -12.22 -3.95 4.96
C VAL A 301 -12.85 -5.04 4.12
N HIS A 302 -14.08 -4.80 3.67
CA HIS A 302 -14.76 -5.66 2.70
C HIS A 302 -14.45 -5.19 1.30
N VAL A 303 -14.09 -6.11 0.43
CA VAL A 303 -13.73 -5.86 -0.97
C VAL A 303 -14.65 -6.65 -1.88
N ASP A 304 -15.35 -5.96 -2.77
CA ASP A 304 -16.20 -6.55 -3.80
C ASP A 304 -16.04 -5.80 -5.12
N ALA A 305 -15.21 -6.33 -5.99
CA ALA A 305 -14.90 -5.74 -7.28
C ALA A 305 -16.06 -5.82 -8.29
N THR A 306 -17.17 -6.46 -7.94
CA THR A 306 -18.38 -6.57 -8.80
C THR A 306 -19.38 -5.44 -8.55
N THR A 307 -19.13 -4.59 -7.54
CA THR A 307 -20.01 -3.49 -7.14
C THR A 307 -19.38 -2.12 -7.41
N GLU A 308 -20.23 -1.09 -7.55
CA GLU A 308 -19.75 0.30 -7.68
C GLU A 308 -18.97 0.78 -6.44
N ARG A 309 -19.33 0.27 -5.25
CA ARG A 309 -18.61 0.53 -4.00
C ARG A 309 -17.69 -0.64 -3.70
N VAL A 310 -16.53 -0.66 -4.34
CA VAL A 310 -15.53 -1.72 -4.21
C VAL A 310 -15.10 -1.96 -2.76
N PHE A 311 -15.00 -0.89 -1.95
CA PHE A 311 -14.52 -0.97 -0.57
C PHE A 311 -15.57 -0.53 0.44
N ARG A 312 -15.74 -1.29 1.53
CA ARG A 312 -16.55 -0.94 2.71
C ARG A 312 -15.74 -1.19 3.98
N PHE A 313 -15.93 -0.37 4.99
CA PHE A 313 -15.12 -0.32 6.20
C PHE A 313 -16.00 -0.46 7.43
N GLU A 314 -15.65 -1.38 8.32
CA GLU A 314 -16.33 -1.62 9.60
C GLU A 314 -15.28 -1.76 10.69
N PRO A 315 -15.48 -1.13 11.89
CA PRO A 315 -14.66 -1.44 13.05
C PRO A 315 -14.65 -2.94 13.33
N GLY A 316 -13.47 -3.49 13.69
CA GLY A 316 -13.36 -4.85 14.19
C GLY A 316 -14.19 -5.02 15.48
N ARG A 317 -14.62 -6.23 15.72
CA ARG A 317 -15.42 -6.56 16.91
C ARG A 317 -14.53 -7.01 18.05
#